data_fb82206bfa35612194749a74d33085fb
#
_entry.id   fb82206bfa35612194749a74d33085fb
#
_cell.length_a   1.000
_cell.length_b   1.000
_cell.length_c   1.000
_cell.angle_alpha   90.00
_cell.angle_beta   90.00
_cell.angle_gamma   90.00
#
_symmetry.space_group_name_H-M   'P 1'
#
loop_
_entity.id
_entity.type
_entity.pdbx_description
1 polymer ?
#
loop_
_entity_poly.entity_id
_entity_poly.type
_entity_poly.pdbx_seq_one_letter_code
_entity_poly.pdbx_strand_id
1 'polypeptide(L)'
;MGRIEFINCFPLYHHFEEEFAARGFEAEIVKGTPVELNRLLVAGEIDVALPSSIEFARHADSLTPLPGVSISSFGAVDSIQLFSRVPRERLRSVALTEKSATSVTLLKVLAREWGSEMTFVPRVAGQRLAEVMQHHDGVLLIGDDALHILRDDVYPYAYDLGEEWKALTGLPMVYALCTARREFVERDPRAATAVAAALEASKLRCAARPRDTAAAATQLYDFSRDYLEHYFDTLKFGFTDDYRRGLLEFYRRSVAIGELDEAPQIAPVSAPVV
;
A
#
# COMPACT_ATOMS: atom_id res chain seq x y z
N MET A 1 8.62 0.28 -16.00
CA MET A 1 7.62 0.43 -14.91
C MET A 1 7.81 -0.67 -13.88
N GLY A 2 7.86 -0.31 -12.57
CA GLY A 2 7.93 -1.27 -11.48
C GLY A 2 6.58 -1.93 -11.20
N ARG A 3 6.57 -3.25 -10.99
CA ARG A 3 5.37 -4.04 -10.64
C ARG A 3 5.62 -4.85 -9.37
N ILE A 4 4.83 -4.58 -8.35
CA ILE A 4 4.76 -5.38 -7.13
C ILE A 4 3.79 -6.55 -7.37
N GLU A 5 4.21 -7.77 -7.01
CA GLU A 5 3.39 -8.97 -7.23
C GLU A 5 2.56 -9.38 -5.99
N PHE A 6 2.25 -8.44 -5.10
CA PHE A 6 1.30 -8.68 -4.01
C PHE A 6 -0.13 -8.70 -4.53
N ILE A 7 -0.95 -9.50 -3.89
CA ILE A 7 -2.37 -9.68 -4.21
C ILE A 7 -3.16 -8.37 -4.26
N ASN A 8 -2.86 -7.39 -3.40
CA ASN A 8 -3.50 -6.07 -3.39
C ASN A 8 -3.24 -5.25 -4.65
N CYS A 9 -2.21 -5.58 -5.42
CA CYS A 9 -1.88 -4.92 -6.68
C CYS A 9 -2.55 -5.57 -7.89
N PHE A 10 -3.11 -6.78 -7.75
CA PHE A 10 -3.64 -7.57 -8.86
C PHE A 10 -4.65 -6.79 -9.72
N PRO A 11 -5.69 -6.12 -9.18
CA PRO A 11 -6.66 -5.39 -10.00
C PRO A 11 -6.07 -4.25 -10.83
N LEU A 12 -4.96 -3.65 -10.37
CA LEU A 12 -4.29 -2.57 -11.09
C LEU A 12 -3.49 -3.08 -12.29
N TYR A 13 -2.88 -4.28 -12.16
CA TYR A 13 -1.96 -4.79 -13.18
C TYR A 13 -2.55 -5.85 -14.09
N HIS A 14 -3.71 -6.44 -13.76
CA HIS A 14 -4.27 -7.59 -14.49
C HIS A 14 -4.51 -7.31 -15.97
N HIS A 15 -5.00 -6.13 -16.29
CA HIS A 15 -5.24 -5.69 -17.67
C HIS A 15 -4.32 -4.53 -18.12
N PHE A 16 -3.36 -4.13 -17.28
CA PHE A 16 -2.55 -2.92 -17.53
C PHE A 16 -1.82 -2.96 -18.88
N GLU A 17 -1.12 -4.06 -19.19
CA GLU A 17 -0.32 -4.15 -20.40
C GLU A 17 -1.20 -4.06 -21.67
N GLU A 18 -2.36 -4.73 -21.68
CA GLU A 18 -3.35 -4.64 -22.76
C GLU A 18 -3.89 -3.21 -22.89
N GLU A 19 -4.27 -2.58 -21.79
CA GLU A 19 -4.79 -1.22 -21.77
C GLU A 19 -3.75 -0.18 -22.19
N PHE A 20 -2.49 -0.40 -21.84
CA PHE A 20 -1.39 0.49 -22.21
C PHE A 20 -1.04 0.35 -23.71
N ALA A 21 -1.01 -0.89 -24.22
CA ALA A 21 -0.82 -1.16 -25.64
C ALA A 21 -1.95 -0.58 -26.51
N ALA A 22 -3.20 -0.65 -26.05
CA ALA A 22 -4.35 -0.03 -26.73
C ALA A 22 -4.23 1.51 -26.87
N ARG A 23 -3.39 2.15 -26.06
CA ARG A 23 -3.06 3.58 -26.11
C ARG A 23 -1.83 3.89 -26.97
N GLY A 24 -1.26 2.86 -27.62
CA GLY A 24 -0.10 2.99 -28.50
C GLY A 24 1.25 3.01 -27.77
N PHE A 25 1.32 2.45 -26.57
CA PHE A 25 2.54 2.38 -25.78
C PHE A 25 2.88 0.94 -25.40
N GLU A 26 4.16 0.68 -25.18
CA GLU A 26 4.67 -0.56 -24.59
C GLU A 26 5.44 -0.23 -23.31
N ALA A 27 5.34 -1.10 -22.31
CA ALA A 27 6.03 -0.94 -21.02
C ALA A 27 7.03 -2.06 -20.81
N GLU A 28 8.25 -1.72 -20.47
CA GLU A 28 9.16 -2.66 -19.83
C GLU A 28 8.75 -2.81 -18.37
N ILE A 29 8.35 -4.03 -17.98
CA ILE A 29 7.91 -4.34 -16.63
C ILE A 29 9.07 -4.94 -15.83
N VAL A 30 9.46 -4.23 -14.78
CA VAL A 30 10.45 -4.68 -13.80
C VAL A 30 9.72 -5.17 -12.56
N LYS A 31 9.77 -6.48 -12.29
CA LYS A 31 9.18 -7.08 -11.08
C LYS A 31 10.16 -7.02 -9.93
N GLY A 32 9.64 -6.79 -8.73
CA GLY A 32 10.47 -6.73 -7.53
C GLY A 32 9.66 -6.51 -6.25
N THR A 33 10.37 -6.57 -5.14
CA THR A 33 9.82 -6.19 -3.83
C THR A 33 9.59 -4.68 -3.75
N PRO A 34 8.71 -4.20 -2.86
CA PRO A 34 8.52 -2.75 -2.68
C PRO A 34 9.84 -2.00 -2.43
N VAL A 35 10.74 -2.55 -1.62
CA VAL A 35 12.04 -1.94 -1.30
C VAL A 35 12.93 -1.84 -2.54
N GLU A 36 13.02 -2.91 -3.33
CA GLU A 36 13.80 -2.90 -4.58
C GLU A 36 13.24 -1.89 -5.58
N LEU A 37 11.94 -1.89 -5.79
CA LEU A 37 11.29 -0.99 -6.75
C LEU A 37 11.37 0.48 -6.31
N ASN A 38 11.28 0.77 -5.00
CA ASN A 38 11.51 2.12 -4.47
C ASN A 38 12.94 2.57 -4.77
N ARG A 39 13.94 1.70 -4.51
CA ARG A 39 15.34 2.00 -4.83
C ARG A 39 15.54 2.28 -6.33
N LEU A 40 14.99 1.43 -7.21
CA LEU A 40 15.09 1.58 -8.66
C LEU A 40 14.41 2.88 -9.14
N LEU A 41 13.26 3.23 -8.57
CA LEU A 41 12.54 4.46 -8.92
C LEU A 41 13.36 5.71 -8.54
N VAL A 42 13.89 5.75 -7.33
CA VAL A 42 14.72 6.86 -6.84
C VAL A 42 16.04 6.95 -7.61
N ALA A 43 16.66 5.81 -7.94
CA ALA A 43 17.89 5.76 -8.74
C ALA A 43 17.67 6.12 -10.23
N GLY A 44 16.43 6.22 -10.69
CA GLY A 44 16.11 6.51 -12.08
C GLY A 44 16.25 5.33 -13.03
N GLU A 45 16.32 4.12 -12.49
CA GLU A 45 16.38 2.88 -13.27
C GLU A 45 15.00 2.43 -13.78
N ILE A 46 13.92 2.91 -13.14
CA ILE A 46 12.54 2.81 -13.62
C ILE A 46 11.86 4.17 -13.52
N ASP A 47 10.86 4.42 -14.38
CA ASP A 47 10.20 5.73 -14.46
C ASP A 47 8.93 5.82 -13.61
N VAL A 48 8.22 4.71 -13.41
CA VAL A 48 6.93 4.66 -12.69
C VAL A 48 6.86 3.43 -11.81
N ALA A 49 6.32 3.59 -10.59
CA ALA A 49 6.00 2.50 -9.68
C ALA A 49 4.83 2.88 -8.74
N LEU A 50 4.47 1.97 -7.84
CA LEU A 50 3.58 2.24 -6.72
C LEU A 50 4.37 2.14 -5.40
N PRO A 51 5.24 3.12 -5.09
CA PRO A 51 5.94 3.15 -3.81
C PRO A 51 4.96 3.28 -2.65
N SER A 52 5.39 2.87 -1.47
CA SER A 52 4.63 3.16 -0.26
C SER A 52 4.53 4.68 -0.08
N SER A 53 3.38 5.17 0.45
CA SER A 53 3.10 6.60 0.47
C SER A 53 4.13 7.42 1.26
N ILE A 54 4.73 6.83 2.31
CA ILE A 54 5.80 7.51 3.07
C ILE A 54 7.09 7.66 2.26
N GLU A 55 7.40 6.68 1.38
CA GLU A 55 8.56 6.77 0.49
C GLU A 55 8.37 7.84 -0.58
N PHE A 56 7.15 7.97 -1.11
CA PHE A 56 6.83 9.13 -1.95
C PHE A 56 7.11 10.44 -1.19
N ALA A 57 6.66 10.56 0.06
CA ALA A 57 6.85 11.79 0.84
C ALA A 57 8.34 12.12 1.06
N ARG A 58 9.16 11.10 1.34
CA ARG A 58 10.62 11.25 1.52
C ARG A 58 11.37 11.70 0.27
N HIS A 59 10.77 11.49 -0.91
CA HIS A 59 11.38 11.79 -2.21
C HIS A 59 10.49 12.70 -3.08
N ALA A 60 9.63 13.51 -2.46
CA ALA A 60 8.67 14.38 -3.15
C ALA A 60 9.31 15.41 -4.08
N ASP A 61 10.59 15.75 -3.88
CA ASP A 61 11.35 16.63 -4.76
C ASP A 61 11.59 16.05 -6.15
N SER A 62 11.85 14.75 -6.24
CA SER A 62 12.15 14.05 -7.49
C SER A 62 10.97 13.26 -8.07
N LEU A 63 9.95 13.01 -7.24
CA LEU A 63 8.78 12.21 -7.58
C LEU A 63 7.51 13.06 -7.68
N THR A 64 6.55 12.58 -8.45
CA THR A 64 5.22 13.18 -8.55
C THR A 64 4.15 12.10 -8.62
N PRO A 65 3.01 12.25 -7.91
CA PRO A 65 1.92 11.30 -8.01
C PRO A 65 1.25 11.44 -9.37
N LEU A 66 0.95 10.30 -10.00
CA LEU A 66 0.07 10.22 -11.13
C LEU A 66 -1.39 10.20 -10.66
N PRO A 67 -2.33 10.83 -11.39
CA PRO A 67 -3.71 10.96 -10.93
C PRO A 67 -4.47 9.64 -10.93
N GLY A 68 -5.50 9.56 -10.10
CA GLY A 68 -6.57 8.56 -10.18
C GLY A 68 -6.28 7.23 -9.50
N VAL A 69 -5.03 6.87 -9.19
CA VAL A 69 -4.68 5.53 -8.71
C VAL A 69 -3.88 5.55 -7.40
N SER A 70 -4.37 4.79 -6.44
CA SER A 70 -3.69 4.51 -5.16
C SER A 70 -4.00 3.08 -4.70
N ILE A 71 -3.35 2.63 -3.64
CA ILE A 71 -3.78 1.49 -2.83
C ILE A 71 -4.16 2.04 -1.47
N SER A 72 -5.43 1.91 -1.11
CA SER A 72 -6.06 2.62 -0.01
C SER A 72 -7.16 1.79 0.64
N SER A 73 -7.64 2.24 1.82
CA SER A 73 -8.88 1.76 2.43
C SER A 73 -9.64 2.88 3.14
N PHE A 74 -10.90 2.64 3.42
CA PHE A 74 -11.69 3.45 4.34
C PHE A 74 -12.28 2.56 5.44
N GLY A 75 -11.49 2.28 6.45
CA GLY A 75 -11.69 1.24 7.45
C GLY A 75 -10.79 0.04 7.15
N ALA A 76 -11.28 -1.17 7.33
CA ALA A 76 -10.52 -2.40 7.16
C ALA A 76 -9.72 -2.44 5.85
N VAL A 77 -8.53 -3.02 5.91
CA VAL A 77 -7.65 -3.30 4.78
C VAL A 77 -7.32 -4.78 4.67
N ASP A 78 -7.58 -5.55 5.72
CA ASP A 78 -7.31 -6.97 5.92
C ASP A 78 -5.82 -7.35 5.79
N SER A 79 -5.13 -6.79 4.84
CA SER A 79 -3.74 -7.11 4.49
C SER A 79 -2.68 -6.29 5.23
N ILE A 80 -3.04 -5.52 6.26
CA ILE A 80 -2.08 -4.79 7.11
C ILE A 80 -2.50 -4.95 8.57
N GLN A 81 -1.91 -5.93 9.24
CA GLN A 81 -2.36 -6.40 10.55
C GLN A 81 -1.24 -6.38 11.60
N LEU A 82 -1.56 -5.87 12.77
CA LEU A 82 -0.78 -6.10 13.97
C LEU A 82 -1.35 -7.33 14.70
N PHE A 83 -0.71 -8.47 14.53
CA PHE A 83 -1.03 -9.68 15.29
C PHE A 83 -0.33 -9.67 16.64
N SER A 84 -1.05 -10.12 17.69
CA SER A 84 -0.50 -10.12 19.05
C SER A 84 -0.97 -11.31 19.89
N ARG A 85 -0.12 -11.71 20.85
CA ARG A 85 -0.43 -12.71 21.88
C ARG A 85 -1.08 -12.09 23.13
N VAL A 86 -1.01 -10.77 23.25
CA VAL A 86 -1.52 -10.00 24.39
C VAL A 86 -2.41 -8.87 23.89
N PRO A 87 -3.34 -8.36 24.71
CA PRO A 87 -4.13 -7.20 24.33
C PRO A 87 -3.23 -5.96 24.14
N ARG A 88 -3.68 -5.03 23.32
CA ARG A 88 -2.95 -3.83 22.88
C ARG A 88 -2.28 -3.05 24.02
N GLU A 89 -2.95 -2.93 25.15
CA GLU A 89 -2.49 -2.20 26.33
C GLU A 89 -1.29 -2.89 27.03
N ARG A 90 -1.04 -4.15 26.71
CA ARG A 90 0.07 -4.96 27.25
C ARG A 90 1.22 -5.16 26.27
N LEU A 91 1.11 -4.64 25.05
CA LEU A 91 2.19 -4.72 24.06
C LEU A 91 3.43 -3.96 24.59
N ARG A 92 4.58 -4.62 24.58
CA ARG A 92 5.89 -4.05 24.96
C ARG A 92 6.89 -4.13 23.83
N SER A 93 6.79 -5.16 22.97
CA SER A 93 7.67 -5.31 21.83
C SER A 93 6.91 -5.81 20.60
N VAL A 94 7.17 -5.18 19.46
CA VAL A 94 6.57 -5.52 18.18
C VAL A 94 7.65 -5.69 17.13
N ALA A 95 7.66 -6.86 16.47
CA ALA A 95 8.50 -7.10 15.31
C ALA A 95 7.87 -6.43 14.08
N LEU A 96 8.66 -5.65 13.34
CA LEU A 96 8.20 -4.87 12.19
C LEU A 96 8.50 -5.59 10.88
N THR A 97 7.56 -5.52 9.94
CA THR A 97 7.79 -5.94 8.56
C THR A 97 8.83 -5.04 7.88
N GLU A 98 9.64 -5.64 7.01
CA GLU A 98 10.54 -4.90 6.10
C GLU A 98 9.86 -4.53 4.78
N LYS A 99 8.65 -5.07 4.52
CA LYS A 99 7.98 -5.01 3.22
C LYS A 99 7.21 -3.70 2.97
N SER A 100 7.00 -2.84 3.99
CA SER A 100 6.25 -1.59 3.84
C SER A 100 6.64 -0.52 4.86
N ALA A 101 7.30 0.53 4.43
CA ALA A 101 7.63 1.67 5.27
C ALA A 101 6.36 2.42 5.74
N THR A 102 5.34 2.57 4.90
CA THR A 102 4.06 3.20 5.30
C THR A 102 3.38 2.45 6.44
N SER A 103 3.31 1.12 6.38
CA SER A 103 2.65 0.34 7.44
C SER A 103 3.41 0.41 8.77
N VAL A 104 4.74 0.44 8.70
CA VAL A 104 5.60 0.65 9.88
C VAL A 104 5.35 2.03 10.49
N THR A 105 5.37 3.09 9.69
CA THR A 105 5.11 4.46 10.16
C THR A 105 3.68 4.60 10.70
N LEU A 106 2.69 4.00 10.03
CA LEU A 106 1.31 4.01 10.50
C LEU A 106 1.17 3.35 11.87
N LEU A 107 1.78 2.20 12.08
CA LEU A 107 1.78 1.56 13.40
C LEU A 107 2.42 2.44 14.47
N LYS A 108 3.53 3.12 14.17
CA LYS A 108 4.17 4.05 15.12
C LYS A 108 3.28 5.26 15.45
N VAL A 109 2.58 5.80 14.45
CA VAL A 109 1.58 6.87 14.65
C VAL A 109 0.47 6.38 15.57
N LEU A 110 -0.12 5.22 15.30
CA LEU A 110 -1.19 4.63 16.09
C LEU A 110 -0.72 4.31 17.52
N ALA A 111 0.46 3.74 17.68
CA ALA A 111 1.03 3.40 18.99
C ALA A 111 1.20 4.65 19.90
N ARG A 112 1.64 5.77 19.32
CA ARG A 112 1.71 7.04 20.05
C ARG A 112 0.33 7.48 20.56
N GLU A 113 -0.69 7.39 19.72
CA GLU A 113 -2.06 7.78 20.06
C GLU A 113 -2.69 6.82 21.11
N TRP A 114 -2.29 5.55 21.07
CA TRP A 114 -2.69 4.57 22.10
C TRP A 114 -2.00 4.81 23.46
N GLY A 115 -1.03 5.73 23.54
CA GLY A 115 -0.22 5.96 24.72
C GLY A 115 0.68 4.77 25.07
N SER A 116 1.06 3.98 24.09
CA SER A 116 1.84 2.74 24.30
C SER A 116 3.33 3.01 24.19
N GLU A 117 4.07 2.55 25.20
CA GLU A 117 5.54 2.55 25.22
C GLU A 117 6.08 1.21 24.69
N MET A 118 5.81 0.89 23.42
CA MET A 118 6.31 -0.35 22.84
C MET A 118 7.63 -0.13 22.08
N THR A 119 8.49 -1.14 22.15
CA THR A 119 9.72 -1.19 21.38
C THR A 119 9.44 -1.80 20.01
N PHE A 120 9.91 -1.13 18.97
CA PHE A 120 9.81 -1.60 17.60
C PHE A 120 11.13 -2.22 17.14
N VAL A 121 11.09 -3.48 16.71
CA VAL A 121 12.28 -4.24 16.30
C VAL A 121 12.14 -4.67 14.85
N PRO A 122 13.05 -4.26 13.96
CA PRO A 122 13.04 -4.75 12.57
C PRO A 122 13.14 -6.28 12.55
N ARG A 123 12.28 -6.92 11.78
CA ARG A 123 12.33 -8.36 11.55
C ARG A 123 13.48 -8.68 10.60
N VAL A 124 14.24 -9.71 10.90
CA VAL A 124 15.29 -10.20 9.99
C VAL A 124 14.64 -11.04 8.89
N ALA A 125 15.05 -10.81 7.64
CA ALA A 125 14.58 -11.58 6.50
C ALA A 125 14.78 -13.09 6.72
N GLY A 126 13.78 -13.88 6.37
CA GLY A 126 13.82 -15.34 6.49
C GLY A 126 13.53 -15.90 7.89
N GLN A 127 13.36 -15.07 8.92
CA GLN A 127 12.92 -15.57 10.24
C GLN A 127 11.52 -16.15 10.18
N ARG A 128 11.33 -17.33 10.76
CA ARG A 128 10.02 -17.95 10.87
C ARG A 128 9.15 -17.16 11.87
N LEU A 129 7.88 -16.97 11.52
CA LEU A 129 6.95 -16.21 12.36
C LEU A 129 6.85 -16.75 13.79
N ALA A 130 6.83 -18.08 13.95
CA ALA A 130 6.80 -18.72 15.27
C ALA A 130 8.03 -18.38 16.15
N GLU A 131 9.21 -18.21 15.53
CA GLU A 131 10.43 -17.81 16.25
C GLU A 131 10.36 -16.32 16.65
N VAL A 132 9.92 -15.46 15.72
CA VAL A 132 9.70 -14.03 16.01
C VAL A 132 8.77 -13.85 17.21
N MET A 133 7.67 -14.57 17.21
CA MET A 133 6.65 -14.47 18.26
C MET A 133 7.06 -15.12 19.60
N GLN A 134 8.17 -15.85 19.67
CA GLN A 134 8.74 -16.27 20.97
C GLN A 134 9.40 -15.10 21.71
N HIS A 135 9.91 -14.11 20.99
CA HIS A 135 10.70 -13.00 21.52
C HIS A 135 9.94 -11.66 21.56
N HIS A 136 8.79 -11.57 20.86
CA HIS A 136 7.99 -10.36 20.76
C HIS A 136 6.54 -10.61 21.13
N ASP A 137 5.86 -9.60 21.66
CA ASP A 137 4.44 -9.68 22.02
C ASP A 137 3.55 -9.64 20.79
N GLY A 138 4.00 -8.92 19.76
CA GLY A 138 3.27 -8.75 18.52
C GLY A 138 4.18 -8.69 17.30
N VAL A 139 3.57 -8.78 16.11
CA VAL A 139 4.22 -8.66 14.83
C VAL A 139 3.32 -7.90 13.85
N LEU A 140 3.92 -6.95 13.14
CA LEU A 140 3.27 -6.29 12.00
C LEU A 140 3.52 -7.12 10.74
N LEU A 141 2.46 -7.60 10.14
CA LEU A 141 2.49 -8.29 8.84
C LEU A 141 1.72 -7.50 7.79
N ILE A 142 2.12 -7.67 6.53
CA ILE A 142 1.42 -7.08 5.38
C ILE A 142 1.27 -8.06 4.23
N GLY A 143 0.33 -7.70 3.32
CA GLY A 143 0.10 -8.43 2.08
C GLY A 143 -0.35 -9.86 2.33
N ASP A 144 0.12 -10.76 1.49
CA ASP A 144 -0.28 -12.17 1.49
C ASP A 144 0.01 -12.86 2.83
N ASP A 145 1.14 -12.51 3.49
CA ASP A 145 1.47 -13.05 4.82
C ASP A 145 0.40 -12.68 5.87
N ALA A 146 -0.07 -11.42 5.85
CA ALA A 146 -1.10 -10.96 6.79
C ALA A 146 -2.44 -11.65 6.51
N LEU A 147 -2.83 -11.80 5.26
CA LEU A 147 -4.08 -12.45 4.85
C LEU A 147 -4.10 -13.93 5.23
N HIS A 148 -2.99 -14.66 5.08
CA HIS A 148 -2.90 -16.06 5.51
C HIS A 148 -3.08 -16.20 7.01
N ILE A 149 -2.36 -15.40 7.80
CA ILE A 149 -2.46 -15.44 9.27
C ILE A 149 -3.84 -15.00 9.77
N LEU A 150 -4.45 -14.01 9.12
CA LEU A 150 -5.82 -13.57 9.44
C LEU A 150 -6.84 -14.66 9.16
N ARG A 151 -6.77 -15.29 7.99
CA ARG A 151 -7.64 -16.41 7.59
C ARG A 151 -7.54 -17.59 8.56
N ASP A 152 -6.31 -17.92 8.98
CA ASP A 152 -6.04 -19.11 9.79
C ASP A 152 -6.28 -18.85 11.30
N ASP A 153 -6.65 -17.62 11.70
CA ASP A 153 -6.98 -17.18 13.08
C ASP A 153 -5.93 -17.61 14.12
N VAL A 154 -4.66 -17.43 13.78
CA VAL A 154 -3.51 -17.98 14.55
C VAL A 154 -3.30 -17.28 15.88
N TYR A 155 -3.62 -15.98 15.97
CA TYR A 155 -3.33 -15.16 17.15
C TYR A 155 -4.60 -14.63 17.79
N PRO A 156 -4.66 -14.54 19.15
CA PRO A 156 -5.85 -14.12 19.88
C PRO A 156 -6.24 -12.64 19.65
N TYR A 157 -5.30 -11.84 19.16
CA TYR A 157 -5.55 -10.44 18.83
C TYR A 157 -5.01 -10.10 17.46
N ALA A 158 -5.86 -9.51 16.65
CA ALA A 158 -5.53 -8.92 15.36
C ALA A 158 -6.09 -7.50 15.30
N TYR A 159 -5.24 -6.54 14.99
CA TYR A 159 -5.62 -5.14 14.85
C TYR A 159 -5.37 -4.71 13.42
N ASP A 160 -6.44 -4.43 12.69
CA ASP A 160 -6.38 -3.92 11.32
C ASP A 160 -5.99 -2.44 11.36
N LEU A 161 -4.85 -2.10 10.76
CA LEU A 161 -4.34 -0.72 10.86
C LEU A 161 -5.19 0.29 10.07
N GLY A 162 -5.96 -0.16 9.09
CA GLY A 162 -6.92 0.69 8.37
C GLY A 162 -8.14 1.03 9.24
N GLU A 163 -8.67 0.05 9.98
CA GLU A 163 -9.74 0.29 10.95
C GLU A 163 -9.28 1.20 12.09
N GLU A 164 -8.11 0.95 12.65
CA GLU A 164 -7.55 1.78 13.72
C GLU A 164 -7.30 3.22 13.25
N TRP A 165 -6.83 3.40 12.01
CA TRP A 165 -6.68 4.72 11.41
C TRP A 165 -8.02 5.45 11.25
N LYS A 166 -9.03 4.75 10.71
CA LYS A 166 -10.38 5.32 10.56
C LYS A 166 -11.00 5.67 11.91
N ALA A 167 -10.83 4.80 12.92
CA ALA A 167 -11.34 5.06 14.27
C ALA A 167 -10.69 6.31 14.89
N LEU A 168 -9.38 6.51 14.64
CA LEU A 168 -8.62 7.64 15.15
C LEU A 168 -8.96 8.96 14.46
N THR A 169 -9.14 8.94 13.11
CA THR A 169 -9.14 10.16 12.30
C THR A 169 -10.47 10.43 11.57
N GLY A 170 -11.28 9.41 11.37
CA GLY A 170 -12.44 9.46 10.49
C GLY A 170 -12.10 9.57 8.99
N LEU A 171 -10.83 9.43 8.62
CA LEU A 171 -10.33 9.62 7.26
C LEU A 171 -9.90 8.29 6.61
N PRO A 172 -9.90 8.20 5.26
CA PRO A 172 -9.29 7.08 4.56
C PRO A 172 -7.77 7.04 4.77
N MET A 173 -7.18 5.85 4.61
CA MET A 173 -5.74 5.65 4.61
C MET A 173 -5.23 5.32 3.19
N VAL A 174 -4.12 5.95 2.80
CA VAL A 174 -3.44 5.69 1.52
C VAL A 174 -2.10 5.01 1.80
N TYR A 175 -1.97 3.78 1.37
CA TYR A 175 -0.77 2.95 1.63
C TYR A 175 0.29 3.10 0.55
N ALA A 176 -0.15 3.25 -0.72
CA ALA A 176 0.73 3.46 -1.86
C ALA A 176 0.07 4.39 -2.88
N LEU A 177 0.90 5.14 -3.61
CA LEU A 177 0.50 6.04 -4.68
C LEU A 177 1.10 5.59 -6.01
N CYS A 178 0.34 5.67 -7.09
CA CYS A 178 0.92 5.61 -8.42
C CYS A 178 1.82 6.83 -8.60
N THR A 179 3.10 6.63 -8.80
CA THR A 179 4.11 7.68 -8.72
C THR A 179 5.08 7.55 -9.88
N ALA A 180 5.41 8.68 -10.50
CA ALA A 180 6.40 8.80 -11.55
C ALA A 180 7.55 9.71 -11.14
N ARG A 181 8.71 9.53 -11.77
CA ARG A 181 9.79 10.52 -11.71
C ARG A 181 9.35 11.80 -12.41
N ARG A 182 9.62 12.95 -11.83
CA ARG A 182 9.31 14.27 -12.44
C ARG A 182 9.94 14.41 -13.83
N GLU A 183 11.22 14.04 -13.94
CA GLU A 183 11.96 14.04 -15.19
C GLU A 183 11.29 13.20 -16.30
N PHE A 184 10.70 12.05 -15.95
CA PHE A 184 9.95 11.24 -16.91
C PHE A 184 8.68 11.96 -17.36
N VAL A 185 7.92 12.54 -16.42
CA VAL A 185 6.69 13.29 -16.74
C VAL A 185 6.97 14.50 -17.64
N GLU A 186 8.09 15.20 -17.41
CA GLU A 186 8.53 16.32 -18.22
C GLU A 186 9.00 15.88 -19.60
N ARG A 187 9.74 14.76 -19.68
CA ARG A 187 10.25 14.21 -20.95
C ARG A 187 9.17 13.62 -21.82
N ASP A 188 8.22 12.89 -21.22
CA ASP A 188 7.12 12.23 -21.95
C ASP A 188 5.79 12.30 -21.17
N PRO A 189 5.12 13.46 -21.17
CA PRO A 189 3.84 13.65 -20.49
C PRO A 189 2.71 12.78 -21.07
N ARG A 190 2.83 12.37 -22.34
CA ARG A 190 1.85 11.49 -22.99
C ARG A 190 1.93 10.08 -22.43
N ALA A 191 3.14 9.53 -22.32
CA ALA A 191 3.35 8.22 -21.70
C ALA A 191 2.93 8.23 -20.23
N ALA A 192 3.27 9.26 -19.45
CA ALA A 192 2.86 9.39 -18.06
C ALA A 192 1.32 9.38 -17.91
N THR A 193 0.61 10.14 -18.75
CA THR A 193 -0.85 10.16 -18.80
C THR A 193 -1.42 8.79 -19.20
N ALA A 194 -0.80 8.13 -20.18
CA ALA A 194 -1.24 6.82 -20.63
C ALA A 194 -1.06 5.74 -19.56
N VAL A 195 0.00 5.79 -18.75
CA VAL A 195 0.17 4.88 -17.60
C VAL A 195 -0.97 5.04 -16.60
N ALA A 196 -1.27 6.26 -16.17
CA ALA A 196 -2.36 6.52 -15.24
C ALA A 196 -3.70 6.02 -15.79
N ALA A 197 -4.00 6.33 -17.06
CA ALA A 197 -5.22 5.91 -17.73
C ALA A 197 -5.31 4.38 -17.92
N ALA A 198 -4.20 3.69 -18.17
CA ALA A 198 -4.17 2.24 -18.31
C ALA A 198 -4.41 1.53 -16.97
N LEU A 199 -3.81 2.01 -15.89
CA LEU A 199 -4.06 1.49 -14.54
C LEU A 199 -5.52 1.74 -14.11
N GLU A 200 -6.05 2.92 -14.39
CA GLU A 200 -7.45 3.26 -14.15
C GLU A 200 -8.40 2.32 -14.92
N ALA A 201 -8.14 2.09 -16.20
CA ALA A 201 -8.92 1.18 -17.03
C ALA A 201 -8.84 -0.27 -16.55
N SER A 202 -7.65 -0.74 -16.16
CA SER A 202 -7.47 -2.07 -15.58
C SER A 202 -8.33 -2.27 -14.33
N LYS A 203 -8.25 -1.34 -13.37
CA LYS A 203 -9.05 -1.42 -12.14
C LYS A 203 -10.55 -1.38 -12.43
N LEU A 204 -11.01 -0.54 -13.36
CA LEU A 204 -12.43 -0.44 -13.73
C LEU A 204 -12.93 -1.73 -14.40
N ARG A 205 -12.13 -2.36 -15.27
CA ARG A 205 -12.45 -3.67 -15.86
C ARG A 205 -12.57 -4.75 -14.79
N CYS A 206 -11.65 -4.76 -13.84
CA CYS A 206 -11.69 -5.69 -12.70
C CYS A 206 -12.93 -5.47 -11.81
N ALA A 207 -13.23 -4.22 -11.47
CA ALA A 207 -14.39 -3.87 -10.67
C ALA A 207 -15.73 -4.20 -11.35
N ALA A 208 -15.79 -4.09 -12.69
CA ALA A 208 -16.99 -4.46 -13.47
C ALA A 208 -17.24 -5.98 -13.49
N ARG A 209 -16.24 -6.82 -13.20
CA ARG A 209 -16.33 -8.29 -13.21
C ARG A 209 -15.63 -8.89 -11.98
N PRO A 210 -16.11 -8.63 -10.76
CA PRO A 210 -15.40 -8.99 -9.54
C PRO A 210 -15.16 -10.50 -9.42
N ARG A 211 -16.14 -11.33 -9.79
CA ARG A 211 -16.01 -12.80 -9.76
C ARG A 211 -15.00 -13.35 -10.75
N ASP A 212 -14.95 -12.79 -11.97
CA ASP A 212 -13.97 -13.20 -12.99
C ASP A 212 -12.57 -12.78 -12.57
N THR A 213 -12.43 -11.57 -12.02
CA THR A 213 -11.17 -11.04 -11.46
C THR A 213 -10.65 -11.92 -10.33
N ALA A 214 -11.51 -12.26 -9.38
CA ALA A 214 -11.17 -13.17 -8.28
C ALA A 214 -10.79 -14.57 -8.81
N ALA A 215 -11.54 -15.11 -9.78
CA ALA A 215 -11.21 -16.40 -10.41
C ALA A 215 -9.86 -16.38 -11.12
N ALA A 216 -9.50 -15.29 -11.82
CA ALA A 216 -8.18 -15.14 -12.42
C ALA A 216 -7.07 -15.08 -11.36
N ALA A 217 -7.30 -14.38 -10.26
CA ALA A 217 -6.34 -14.26 -9.17
C ALA A 217 -6.07 -15.59 -8.44
N THR A 218 -7.03 -16.53 -8.38
CA THR A 218 -6.79 -17.87 -7.79
C THR A 218 -5.72 -18.68 -8.52
N GLN A 219 -5.35 -18.30 -9.74
CA GLN A 219 -4.26 -18.97 -10.48
C GLN A 219 -2.87 -18.56 -9.96
N LEU A 220 -2.78 -17.46 -9.20
CA LEU A 220 -1.54 -16.87 -8.74
C LEU A 220 -1.41 -16.89 -7.20
N TYR A 221 -2.54 -16.89 -6.50
CA TYR A 221 -2.59 -16.75 -5.05
C TYR A 221 -3.42 -17.86 -4.41
N ASP A 222 -2.91 -18.41 -3.29
CA ASP A 222 -3.52 -19.51 -2.54
C ASP A 222 -4.66 -19.04 -1.63
N PHE A 223 -5.74 -18.54 -2.28
CA PHE A 223 -6.97 -18.13 -1.62
C PHE A 223 -8.17 -18.58 -2.43
N SER A 224 -9.31 -18.81 -1.77
CA SER A 224 -10.56 -19.12 -2.48
C SER A 224 -11.04 -17.90 -3.28
N ARG A 225 -11.79 -18.15 -4.35
CA ARG A 225 -12.39 -17.08 -5.16
C ARG A 225 -13.26 -16.14 -4.32
N ASP A 226 -14.09 -16.69 -3.44
CA ASP A 226 -15.01 -15.89 -2.63
C ASP A 226 -14.25 -15.03 -1.62
N TYR A 227 -13.11 -15.51 -1.08
CA TYR A 227 -12.19 -14.72 -0.26
C TYR A 227 -11.59 -13.56 -1.04
N LEU A 228 -11.10 -13.82 -2.27
CA LEU A 228 -10.50 -12.81 -3.12
C LEU A 228 -11.51 -11.76 -3.60
N GLU A 229 -12.74 -12.17 -3.93
CA GLU A 229 -13.81 -11.24 -4.28
C GLU A 229 -14.09 -10.27 -3.14
N HIS A 230 -14.22 -10.77 -1.90
CA HIS A 230 -14.39 -9.94 -0.71
C HIS A 230 -13.19 -9.02 -0.46
N TYR A 231 -11.97 -9.55 -0.53
CA TYR A 231 -10.76 -8.78 -0.30
C TYR A 231 -10.59 -7.64 -1.31
N PHE A 232 -10.83 -7.87 -2.59
CA PHE A 232 -10.75 -6.82 -3.62
C PHE A 232 -11.84 -5.75 -3.45
N ASP A 233 -13.00 -6.10 -2.87
CA ASP A 233 -14.03 -5.11 -2.52
C ASP A 233 -13.64 -4.25 -1.30
N THR A 234 -12.90 -4.81 -0.34
CA THR A 234 -12.38 -4.09 0.83
C THR A 234 -11.40 -2.99 0.40
N LEU A 235 -10.54 -3.26 -0.58
CA LEU A 235 -9.56 -2.30 -1.08
C LEU A 235 -10.19 -1.15 -1.89
N LYS A 236 -9.55 0.01 -1.81
CA LYS A 236 -9.92 1.19 -2.62
C LYS A 236 -8.72 1.63 -3.45
N PHE A 237 -8.96 1.79 -4.74
CA PHE A 237 -7.89 2.06 -5.71
C PHE A 237 -7.95 3.48 -6.29
N GLY A 238 -8.95 4.26 -5.91
CA GLY A 238 -9.08 5.65 -6.34
C GLY A 238 -8.26 6.61 -5.47
N PHE A 239 -7.76 7.68 -6.08
CA PHE A 239 -7.14 8.77 -5.34
C PHE A 239 -7.96 10.05 -5.58
N THR A 240 -8.87 10.35 -4.65
CA THR A 240 -9.74 11.53 -4.64
C THR A 240 -9.28 12.54 -3.58
N ASP A 241 -9.93 13.69 -3.50
CA ASP A 241 -9.62 14.69 -2.47
C ASP A 241 -9.82 14.18 -1.03
N ASP A 242 -10.75 13.26 -0.80
CA ASP A 242 -10.93 12.64 0.52
C ASP A 242 -9.70 11.80 0.88
N TYR A 243 -9.21 10.99 -0.06
CA TYR A 243 -7.99 10.21 0.13
C TYR A 243 -6.75 11.10 0.24
N ARG A 244 -6.69 12.19 -0.52
CA ARG A 244 -5.64 13.20 -0.38
C ARG A 244 -5.64 13.82 1.03
N ARG A 245 -6.80 14.16 1.58
CA ARG A 245 -6.92 14.67 2.96
C ARG A 245 -6.43 13.65 3.99
N GLY A 246 -6.80 12.38 3.84
CA GLY A 246 -6.32 11.31 4.70
C GLY A 246 -4.79 11.15 4.64
N LEU A 247 -4.23 11.20 3.42
CA LEU A 247 -2.79 11.13 3.21
C LEU A 247 -2.04 12.30 3.84
N LEU A 248 -2.54 13.53 3.69
CA LEU A 248 -1.92 14.71 4.30
C LEU A 248 -1.98 14.66 5.84
N GLU A 249 -3.07 14.15 6.42
CA GLU A 249 -3.15 13.93 7.87
C GLU A 249 -2.15 12.85 8.33
N PHE A 250 -1.97 11.78 7.55
CA PHE A 250 -0.94 10.78 7.82
C PHE A 250 0.47 11.39 7.81
N TYR A 251 0.79 12.21 6.82
CA TYR A 251 2.09 12.90 6.76
C TYR A 251 2.29 13.88 7.93
N ARG A 252 1.28 14.66 8.26
CA ARG A 252 1.33 15.57 9.41
C ARG A 252 1.66 14.81 10.71
N ARG A 253 1.02 13.65 10.94
CA ARG A 253 1.30 12.81 12.11
C ARG A 253 2.67 12.14 12.02
N SER A 254 3.12 11.78 10.84
CA SER A 254 4.45 11.21 10.60
C SER A 254 5.56 12.23 10.93
N VAL A 255 5.37 13.50 10.60
CA VAL A 255 6.26 14.58 11.03
C VAL A 255 6.26 14.71 12.56
N ALA A 256 5.09 14.67 13.19
CA ALA A 256 4.98 14.81 14.64
C ALA A 256 5.67 13.69 15.45
N ILE A 257 5.96 12.54 14.82
CA ILE A 257 6.72 11.43 15.42
C ILE A 257 8.16 11.31 14.90
N GLY A 258 8.61 12.26 14.04
CA GLY A 258 9.97 12.26 13.48
C GLY A 258 10.23 11.23 12.38
N GLU A 259 9.19 10.68 11.72
CA GLU A 259 9.33 9.75 10.60
C GLU A 259 9.43 10.47 9.25
N LEU A 260 9.09 11.76 9.21
CA LEU A 260 9.30 12.70 8.11
C LEU A 260 9.83 14.01 8.70
N ASP A 261 10.70 14.69 7.96
CA ASP A 261 11.18 16.02 8.29
C ASP A 261 10.08 17.07 8.03
N GLU A 262 9.40 16.95 6.88
CA GLU A 262 8.28 17.80 6.50
C GLU A 262 7.23 17.04 5.68
N ALA A 263 6.00 17.54 5.70
CA ALA A 263 4.91 17.00 4.90
C ALA A 263 4.92 17.60 3.49
N PRO A 264 5.01 16.78 2.41
CA PRO A 264 5.00 17.31 1.06
C PRO A 264 3.63 17.91 0.71
N GLN A 265 3.64 18.91 -0.15
CA GLN A 265 2.41 19.42 -0.73
C GLN A 265 1.93 18.51 -1.86
N ILE A 266 0.66 18.13 -1.81
CA ILE A 266 0.00 17.41 -2.88
C ILE A 266 -1.14 18.29 -3.39
N ALA A 267 -1.10 18.61 -4.68
CA ALA A 267 -2.14 19.42 -5.31
C ALA A 267 -3.53 18.77 -5.15
N PRO A 268 -4.62 19.55 -5.09
CA PRO A 268 -5.97 19.02 -5.15
C PRO A 268 -6.16 18.10 -6.36
N VAL A 269 -6.86 17.01 -6.16
CA VAL A 269 -7.17 16.07 -7.24
C VAL A 269 -8.30 16.71 -8.07
N SER A 270 -7.96 17.16 -9.29
CA SER A 270 -8.97 17.63 -10.22
C SER A 270 -9.99 16.51 -10.47
N ALA A 271 -11.28 16.84 -10.40
CA ALA A 271 -12.31 15.90 -10.78
C ALA A 271 -12.01 15.37 -12.20
N PRO A 272 -12.21 14.09 -12.49
CA PRO A 272 -12.05 13.59 -13.85
C PRO A 272 -12.94 14.45 -14.76
N VAL A 273 -12.32 14.99 -15.82
CA VAL A 273 -13.10 15.63 -16.88
C VAL A 273 -13.94 14.52 -17.50
N VAL A 274 -15.25 14.59 -17.27
CA VAL A 274 -16.26 13.64 -17.76
C VAL A 274 -16.34 13.74 -19.29
#